data_de106a5f0f8f85710e2f86e61fb67d3f
#
_entry.id   de106a5f0f8f85710e2f86e61fb67d3f
#
_cell.length_a   1.000
_cell.length_b   1.000
_cell.length_c   1.000
_cell.angle_alpha   90.00
_cell.angle_beta   90.00
_cell.angle_gamma   90.00
#
_symmetry.space_group_name_H-M   'P 1'
#
loop_
_entity.id
_entity.type
_entity.pdbx_description
1 polymer ?
#
loop_
_entity_poly.entity_id
_entity_poly.type
_entity_poly.pdbx_seq_one_letter_code
_entity_poly.pdbx_strand_id
1 'polypeptide(L)'
;TEKQHVKLDTELLDKYIHYQCDIRDIGQIENIFSTYSSDIKLIIHTAAQPSHDWAAKEPQTDFTINANGTLNLLEATRKFCSDAVFIFTSTNKVYGDTPNFVPLIEMDKRWEIDPKVSMMSSLHISYGTSMAGVNENMTIDKSTHSIFGVGKVASDLMVQEYGKYFGLKTGVFRGGCLTGPAHSGAELHGFLSYLVLCAVNNKPYTIFGYKGKQVRDNIHSYDLINAFNFFYENPRCGEVYNM
;
A
#
# COMPACT_ATOMS: atom_id res chain seq x y z
N THR A 1 3.65 -18.71 -15.54
CA THR A 1 2.81 -18.22 -14.43
C THR A 1 1.39 -18.66 -14.69
N GLU A 2 0.98 -19.80 -14.10
CA GLU A 2 -0.42 -20.22 -14.13
C GLU A 2 -1.27 -19.15 -13.44
N LYS A 3 -2.21 -18.62 -14.19
CA LYS A 3 -3.22 -17.69 -13.66
C LYS A 3 -3.99 -18.44 -12.57
N GLN A 4 -3.79 -18.08 -11.31
CA GLN A 4 -4.70 -18.51 -10.25
C GLN A 4 -6.05 -17.86 -10.54
N HIS A 5 -6.95 -18.62 -11.15
CA HIS A 5 -8.33 -18.20 -11.30
C HIS A 5 -8.99 -18.24 -9.93
N VAL A 6 -9.19 -17.05 -9.35
CA VAL A 6 -10.21 -16.92 -8.30
C VAL A 6 -11.49 -17.44 -8.94
N LYS A 7 -12.12 -18.46 -8.36
CA LYS A 7 -13.47 -18.87 -8.74
C LYS A 7 -14.39 -17.72 -8.36
N LEU A 8 -14.60 -16.80 -9.27
CA LEU A 8 -15.69 -15.85 -9.18
C LEU A 8 -17.00 -16.62 -9.32
N ASP A 9 -17.98 -16.26 -8.50
CA ASP A 9 -19.34 -16.73 -8.65
C ASP A 9 -19.79 -16.45 -10.09
N THR A 10 -20.41 -17.43 -10.75
CA THR A 10 -20.79 -17.32 -12.16
C THR A 10 -21.70 -16.12 -12.42
N GLU A 11 -22.54 -15.72 -11.47
CA GLU A 11 -23.37 -14.51 -11.56
C GLU A 11 -22.56 -13.20 -11.55
N LEU A 12 -21.36 -13.19 -10.95
CA LEU A 12 -20.47 -12.05 -10.94
C LEU A 12 -19.62 -11.95 -12.22
N LEU A 13 -19.35 -13.10 -12.85
CA LEU A 13 -18.57 -13.11 -14.10
C LEU A 13 -19.29 -12.38 -15.24
N ASP A 14 -20.60 -12.49 -15.33
CA ASP A 14 -21.40 -11.82 -16.35
C ASP A 14 -21.45 -10.30 -16.17
N LYS A 15 -21.09 -9.80 -15.00
CA LYS A 15 -21.03 -8.37 -14.67
C LYS A 15 -19.61 -7.80 -14.73
N TYR A 16 -18.59 -8.64 -14.93
CA TYR A 16 -17.21 -8.22 -14.98
C TYR A 16 -16.80 -7.80 -16.38
N ILE A 17 -16.29 -6.56 -16.50
CA ILE A 17 -15.73 -6.05 -17.75
C ILE A 17 -14.23 -5.82 -17.54
N HIS A 18 -13.40 -6.41 -18.39
CA HIS A 18 -11.95 -6.23 -18.37
C HIS A 18 -11.51 -5.25 -19.46
N TYR A 19 -10.74 -4.24 -19.04
CA TYR A 19 -10.04 -3.32 -19.94
C TYR A 19 -8.54 -3.58 -19.87
N GLN A 20 -7.92 -3.94 -21.00
CA GLN A 20 -6.47 -4.00 -21.11
C GLN A 20 -5.95 -2.56 -21.28
N CYS A 21 -5.57 -1.93 -20.16
CA CYS A 21 -5.19 -0.53 -20.10
C CYS A 21 -3.95 -0.35 -19.24
N ASP A 22 -3.01 0.49 -19.69
CA ASP A 22 -1.90 0.99 -18.89
C ASP A 22 -2.36 2.29 -18.20
N ILE A 23 -2.24 2.36 -16.89
CA ILE A 23 -2.65 3.57 -16.13
C ILE A 23 -1.85 4.82 -16.49
N ARG A 24 -0.72 4.68 -17.19
CA ARG A 24 0.06 5.81 -17.74
C ARG A 24 -0.60 6.44 -18.98
N ASP A 25 -1.46 5.69 -19.66
CA ASP A 25 -2.20 6.20 -20.83
C ASP A 25 -3.44 6.95 -20.40
N ILE A 26 -3.29 8.27 -20.27
CA ILE A 26 -4.39 9.14 -19.82
C ILE A 26 -5.60 9.07 -20.78
N GLY A 27 -5.36 8.90 -22.08
CA GLY A 27 -6.44 8.83 -23.09
C GLY A 27 -7.33 7.60 -22.89
N GLN A 28 -6.72 6.44 -22.63
CA GLN A 28 -7.47 5.22 -22.32
C GLN A 28 -8.21 5.33 -20.98
N ILE A 29 -7.56 5.88 -19.95
CA ILE A 29 -8.19 6.10 -18.64
C ILE A 29 -9.40 7.05 -18.77
N GLU A 30 -9.24 8.20 -19.43
CA GLU A 30 -10.34 9.14 -19.64
C GLU A 30 -11.50 8.53 -20.45
N ASN A 31 -11.20 7.71 -21.45
CA ASN A 31 -12.23 7.01 -22.23
C ASN A 31 -13.06 6.06 -21.35
N ILE A 32 -12.40 5.27 -20.50
CA ILE A 32 -13.09 4.36 -19.55
C ILE A 32 -13.94 5.17 -18.57
N PHE A 33 -13.36 6.20 -17.94
CA PHE A 33 -14.05 6.99 -16.94
C PHE A 33 -15.21 7.81 -17.54
N SER A 34 -15.06 8.36 -18.72
CA SER A 34 -16.15 9.07 -19.41
C SER A 34 -17.30 8.16 -19.81
N THR A 35 -17.01 6.90 -20.16
CA THR A 35 -18.03 5.90 -20.51
C THR A 35 -18.99 5.63 -19.36
N TYR A 36 -18.47 5.49 -18.13
CA TYR A 36 -19.27 5.18 -16.94
C TYR A 36 -19.62 6.42 -16.12
N SER A 37 -18.81 7.47 -16.19
CA SER A 37 -19.03 8.77 -15.55
C SER A 37 -19.55 8.63 -14.09
N SER A 38 -20.68 9.23 -13.76
CA SER A 38 -21.28 9.21 -12.43
C SER A 38 -21.75 7.84 -11.94
N ASP A 39 -21.75 6.81 -12.79
CA ASP A 39 -22.07 5.45 -12.40
C ASP A 39 -20.90 4.78 -11.64
N ILE A 40 -19.69 5.31 -11.79
CA ILE A 40 -18.56 4.90 -10.97
C ILE A 40 -18.79 5.39 -9.53
N LYS A 41 -18.91 4.45 -8.59
CA LYS A 41 -19.13 4.74 -7.15
C LYS A 41 -17.88 4.49 -6.30
N LEU A 42 -17.00 3.60 -6.75
CA LEU A 42 -15.81 3.19 -6.03
C LEU A 42 -14.65 2.93 -6.99
N ILE A 43 -13.49 3.47 -6.67
CA ILE A 43 -12.22 3.17 -7.33
C ILE A 43 -11.29 2.58 -6.27
N ILE A 44 -10.78 1.37 -6.52
CA ILE A 44 -9.74 0.76 -5.69
C ILE A 44 -8.47 0.70 -6.52
N HIS A 45 -7.55 1.61 -6.25
CA HIS A 45 -6.29 1.73 -6.97
C HIS A 45 -5.21 0.83 -6.35
N THR A 46 -4.99 -0.33 -6.97
CA THR A 46 -3.98 -1.31 -6.56
C THR A 46 -2.84 -1.43 -7.58
N ALA A 47 -2.98 -0.79 -8.74
CA ALA A 47 -1.97 -0.88 -9.79
C ALA A 47 -0.65 -0.21 -9.35
N ALA A 48 0.44 -0.93 -9.45
CA ALA A 48 1.76 -0.44 -9.10
C ALA A 48 2.86 -1.31 -9.72
N GLN A 49 4.06 -0.74 -9.84
CA GLN A 49 5.30 -1.50 -9.97
C GLN A 49 5.85 -1.74 -8.55
N PRO A 50 5.91 -2.98 -8.03
CA PRO A 50 6.20 -3.22 -6.61
C PRO A 50 7.66 -3.57 -6.29
N SER A 51 8.52 -3.78 -7.29
CA SER A 51 9.88 -4.28 -7.10
C SER A 51 10.89 -3.16 -6.85
N HIS A 52 11.56 -3.18 -5.71
CA HIS A 52 12.64 -2.26 -5.37
C HIS A 52 13.84 -2.37 -6.31
N ASP A 53 14.24 -3.62 -6.63
CA ASP A 53 15.40 -3.88 -7.49
C ASP A 53 15.15 -3.41 -8.93
N TRP A 54 13.92 -3.59 -9.41
CA TRP A 54 13.55 -3.13 -10.73
C TRP A 54 13.44 -1.59 -10.77
N ALA A 55 12.87 -0.95 -9.76
CA ALA A 55 12.81 0.48 -9.61
C ALA A 55 14.21 1.15 -9.64
N ALA A 56 15.20 0.51 -9.03
CA ALA A 56 16.58 0.99 -9.07
C ALA A 56 17.21 0.92 -10.47
N LYS A 57 16.78 -0.03 -11.31
CA LYS A 57 17.26 -0.19 -12.70
C LYS A 57 16.52 0.71 -13.67
N GLU A 58 15.23 0.90 -13.48
CA GLU A 58 14.32 1.62 -14.37
C GLU A 58 13.53 2.72 -13.61
N PRO A 59 14.23 3.71 -13.02
CA PRO A 59 13.60 4.68 -12.11
C PRO A 59 12.52 5.55 -12.77
N GLN A 60 12.69 5.92 -14.05
CA GLN A 60 11.69 6.70 -14.77
C GLN A 60 10.42 5.88 -15.01
N THR A 61 10.57 4.63 -15.39
CA THR A 61 9.43 3.72 -15.63
C THR A 61 8.69 3.45 -14.31
N ASP A 62 9.41 3.20 -13.22
CA ASP A 62 8.82 3.04 -11.88
C ASP A 62 8.01 4.27 -11.46
N PHE A 63 8.60 5.45 -11.56
CA PHE A 63 7.96 6.69 -11.17
C PHE A 63 6.73 7.01 -12.03
N THR A 64 6.82 6.79 -13.34
CA THR A 64 5.68 7.03 -14.24
C THR A 64 4.52 6.07 -13.96
N ILE A 65 4.77 4.82 -13.62
CA ILE A 65 3.73 3.87 -13.23
C ILE A 65 3.13 4.28 -11.89
N ASN A 66 3.96 4.43 -10.85
CA ASN A 66 3.48 4.63 -9.50
C ASN A 66 2.90 6.05 -9.30
N ALA A 67 3.60 7.11 -9.69
CA ALA A 67 3.17 8.48 -9.44
C ALA A 67 2.26 9.04 -10.55
N ASN A 68 2.70 9.02 -11.80
CA ASN A 68 1.91 9.60 -12.90
C ASN A 68 0.63 8.77 -13.15
N GLY A 69 0.71 7.43 -13.06
CA GLY A 69 -0.48 6.58 -13.18
C GLY A 69 -1.53 6.90 -12.11
N THR A 70 -1.10 7.16 -10.87
CA THR A 70 -1.99 7.61 -9.79
C THR A 70 -2.60 8.97 -10.11
N LEU A 71 -1.80 9.92 -10.61
CA LEU A 71 -2.30 11.24 -11.01
C LEU A 71 -3.37 11.14 -12.10
N ASN A 72 -3.16 10.30 -13.11
CA ASN A 72 -4.11 10.09 -14.20
C ASN A 72 -5.47 9.59 -13.66
N LEU A 73 -5.45 8.64 -12.72
CA LEU A 73 -6.68 8.12 -12.10
C LEU A 73 -7.38 9.19 -11.23
N LEU A 74 -6.62 9.98 -10.49
CA LEU A 74 -7.17 11.07 -9.67
C LEU A 74 -7.81 12.16 -10.54
N GLU A 75 -7.15 12.58 -11.63
CA GLU A 75 -7.71 13.56 -12.57
C GLU A 75 -8.95 13.03 -13.28
N ALA A 76 -8.94 11.77 -13.71
CA ALA A 76 -10.13 11.15 -14.29
C ALA A 76 -11.28 11.06 -13.28
N THR A 77 -10.99 10.74 -12.01
CA THR A 77 -11.99 10.74 -10.93
C THR A 77 -12.57 12.13 -10.75
N ARG A 78 -11.74 13.15 -10.61
CA ARG A 78 -12.16 14.53 -10.43
C ARG A 78 -13.02 15.04 -11.58
N LYS A 79 -12.68 14.67 -12.80
CA LYS A 79 -13.32 15.13 -14.04
C LYS A 79 -14.64 14.43 -14.34
N PHE A 80 -14.74 13.14 -14.11
CA PHE A 80 -15.87 12.32 -14.58
C PHE A 80 -16.76 11.76 -13.48
N CYS A 81 -16.23 11.53 -12.27
CA CYS A 81 -16.95 10.88 -11.16
C CYS A 81 -16.52 11.42 -9.79
N SER A 82 -16.58 12.73 -9.59
CA SER A 82 -16.11 13.40 -8.36
C SER A 82 -16.78 12.93 -7.06
N ASP A 83 -17.95 12.30 -7.16
CA ASP A 83 -18.65 11.71 -6.01
C ASP A 83 -18.20 10.29 -5.67
N ALA A 84 -17.41 9.64 -6.52
CA ALA A 84 -16.89 8.32 -6.26
C ALA A 84 -15.91 8.30 -5.08
N VAL A 85 -15.90 7.21 -4.35
CA VAL A 85 -14.90 6.96 -3.31
C VAL A 85 -13.62 6.43 -3.96
N PHE A 86 -12.48 7.03 -3.64
CA PHE A 86 -11.17 6.63 -4.16
C PHE A 86 -10.32 6.04 -3.03
N ILE A 87 -10.03 4.75 -3.11
CA ILE A 87 -9.19 4.01 -2.18
C ILE A 87 -7.83 3.75 -2.83
N PHE A 88 -6.76 4.21 -2.19
CA PHE A 88 -5.40 3.98 -2.65
C PHE A 88 -4.65 3.01 -1.73
N THR A 89 -4.14 1.92 -2.31
CA THR A 89 -3.24 1.00 -1.60
C THR A 89 -1.82 1.57 -1.59
N SER A 90 -1.52 2.29 -0.52
CA SER A 90 -0.18 2.78 -0.22
C SER A 90 0.64 1.69 0.50
N THR A 91 1.76 2.05 1.06
CA THR A 91 2.68 1.11 1.71
C THR A 91 3.34 1.74 2.93
N ASN A 92 3.79 0.93 3.88
CA ASN A 92 4.65 1.36 4.98
C ASN A 92 6.01 1.90 4.51
N LYS A 93 6.41 1.66 3.24
CA LYS A 93 7.65 2.22 2.64
C LYS A 93 7.64 3.74 2.48
N VAL A 94 6.48 4.38 2.62
CA VAL A 94 6.39 5.84 2.67
C VAL A 94 7.10 6.42 3.88
N TYR A 95 7.30 5.67 4.95
CA TYR A 95 8.09 6.07 6.11
C TYR A 95 9.61 5.90 5.90
N GLY A 96 10.03 5.27 4.81
CA GLY A 96 11.44 4.99 4.52
C GLY A 96 12.12 4.21 5.65
N ASP A 97 13.31 4.65 6.02
CA ASP A 97 14.09 4.09 7.13
C ASP A 97 13.75 4.71 8.50
N THR A 98 12.83 5.66 8.56
CA THR A 98 12.45 6.35 9.82
C THR A 98 12.12 5.38 10.96
N PRO A 99 11.37 4.27 10.74
CA PRO A 99 11.12 3.30 11.81
C PRO A 99 12.38 2.66 12.39
N ASN A 100 13.47 2.58 11.61
CA ASN A 100 14.74 2.03 12.08
C ASN A 100 15.53 2.99 12.99
N PHE A 101 15.15 4.27 13.04
CA PHE A 101 15.76 5.25 13.96
C PHE A 101 15.08 5.30 15.32
N VAL A 102 13.95 4.62 15.47
CA VAL A 102 13.29 4.46 16.76
C VAL A 102 14.19 3.63 17.67
N PRO A 103 14.49 4.05 18.90
CA PRO A 103 15.27 3.25 19.83
C PRO A 103 14.63 1.89 20.09
N LEU A 104 15.40 0.84 19.82
CA LEU A 104 14.97 -0.56 19.95
C LEU A 104 15.85 -1.29 20.96
N ILE A 105 15.28 -2.24 21.67
CA ILE A 105 16.00 -3.21 22.50
C ILE A 105 15.90 -4.60 21.88
N GLU A 106 17.02 -5.34 21.95
CA GLU A 106 17.07 -6.72 21.50
C GLU A 106 16.52 -7.64 22.59
N MET A 107 15.42 -8.32 22.29
CA MET A 107 14.86 -9.38 23.12
C MET A 107 15.33 -10.75 22.64
N ASP A 108 14.94 -11.81 23.33
CA ASP A 108 15.32 -13.18 22.94
C ASP A 108 14.88 -13.55 21.52
N LYS A 109 13.63 -13.23 21.15
CA LYS A 109 13.03 -13.67 19.87
C LYS A 109 12.75 -12.55 18.88
N ARG A 110 12.74 -11.30 19.30
CA ARG A 110 12.38 -10.15 18.47
C ARG A 110 13.02 -8.86 18.96
N TRP A 111 13.00 -7.84 18.12
CA TRP A 111 13.26 -6.46 18.53
C TRP A 111 11.97 -5.84 19.08
N GLU A 112 12.09 -5.04 20.13
CA GLU A 112 11.01 -4.28 20.75
C GLU A 112 11.37 -2.81 20.81
N ILE A 113 10.35 -1.93 20.82
CA ILE A 113 10.57 -0.50 21.08
C ILE A 113 11.06 -0.34 22.52
N ASP A 114 12.13 0.44 22.72
CA ASP A 114 12.65 0.70 24.07
C ASP A 114 11.56 1.39 24.91
N PRO A 115 11.15 0.83 26.06
CA PRO A 115 10.14 1.44 26.93
C PRO A 115 10.46 2.89 27.33
N LYS A 116 11.74 3.27 27.34
CA LYS A 116 12.16 4.66 27.59
C LYS A 116 11.63 5.65 26.56
N VAL A 117 11.34 5.20 25.34
CA VAL A 117 10.73 6.06 24.30
C VAL A 117 9.39 6.61 24.75
N SER A 118 8.59 5.82 25.47
CA SER A 118 7.30 6.25 25.99
C SER A 118 7.42 7.31 27.10
N MET A 119 8.56 7.37 27.79
CA MET A 119 8.85 8.39 28.83
C MET A 119 9.40 9.69 28.25
N MET A 120 9.85 9.68 26.99
CA MET A 120 10.40 10.82 26.30
C MET A 120 9.33 11.44 25.39
N SER A 121 8.41 12.20 25.96
CA SER A 121 7.26 12.78 25.24
C SER A 121 7.64 13.57 23.97
N SER A 122 8.80 14.21 23.94
CA SER A 122 9.32 14.91 22.76
C SER A 122 9.74 13.96 21.62
N LEU A 123 10.34 12.81 21.95
CA LEU A 123 10.70 11.77 20.98
C LEU A 123 9.45 11.07 20.45
N HIS A 124 8.46 10.87 21.28
CA HIS A 124 7.18 10.26 20.90
C HIS A 124 6.46 11.06 19.80
N ILE A 125 6.37 12.38 19.97
CA ILE A 125 5.80 13.29 18.98
C ILE A 125 6.67 13.33 17.71
N SER A 126 8.00 13.29 17.86
CA SER A 126 8.96 13.40 16.74
C SER A 126 8.95 12.18 15.82
N TYR A 127 8.69 10.98 16.37
CA TYR A 127 8.78 9.74 15.58
C TYR A 127 7.44 9.14 15.19
N GLY A 128 6.33 9.65 15.71
CA GLY A 128 5.01 9.05 15.45
C GLY A 128 4.93 7.61 15.94
N THR A 129 5.50 7.34 17.13
CA THR A 129 5.56 6.00 17.70
C THR A 129 4.96 5.94 19.09
N SER A 130 4.51 4.75 19.46
CA SER A 130 4.10 4.41 20.83
C SER A 130 4.55 2.97 21.11
N MET A 131 4.31 2.49 22.32
CA MET A 131 4.49 1.08 22.65
C MET A 131 3.59 0.16 21.82
N ALA A 132 2.51 0.71 21.23
CA ALA A 132 1.63 -0.02 20.32
C ALA A 132 2.13 -0.07 18.87
N GLY A 133 3.15 0.71 18.52
CA GLY A 133 3.74 0.72 17.19
C GLY A 133 3.85 2.12 16.56
N VAL A 134 3.91 2.15 15.24
CA VAL A 134 4.01 3.35 14.40
C VAL A 134 2.61 3.84 14.04
N ASN A 135 2.37 5.14 14.15
CA ASN A 135 1.13 5.77 13.69
C ASN A 135 1.37 6.67 12.47
N GLU A 136 0.29 7.18 11.90
CA GLU A 136 0.28 7.95 10.67
C GLU A 136 0.99 9.31 10.77
N ASN A 137 1.30 9.79 11.98
CA ASN A 137 2.06 11.02 12.23
C ASN A 137 3.58 10.83 12.09
N MET A 138 4.05 9.59 11.88
CA MET A 138 5.47 9.38 11.61
C MET A 138 5.89 10.15 10.35
N THR A 139 7.03 10.87 10.45
CA THR A 139 7.54 11.65 9.32
C THR A 139 7.85 10.76 8.12
N ILE A 140 7.54 11.28 6.94
CA ILE A 140 7.84 10.65 5.65
C ILE A 140 9.00 11.33 4.92
N ASP A 141 9.64 12.31 5.53
CA ASP A 141 10.80 13.02 5.00
C ASP A 141 12.09 12.70 5.77
N LYS A 142 13.22 13.18 5.29
CA LYS A 142 14.55 13.05 5.93
C LYS A 142 15.02 11.61 6.16
N SER A 143 14.54 10.70 5.31
CA SER A 143 14.82 9.27 5.39
C SER A 143 15.05 8.70 3.99
N THR A 144 15.75 7.58 3.89
CA THR A 144 15.93 6.86 2.63
C THR A 144 14.70 6.00 2.33
N HIS A 145 14.13 6.13 1.12
CA HIS A 145 12.88 5.46 0.75
C HIS A 145 13.04 4.38 -0.34
N SER A 146 14.18 4.30 -1.02
CA SER A 146 14.33 3.72 -2.34
C SER A 146 13.53 4.49 -3.42
N ILE A 147 13.82 4.24 -4.69
CA ILE A 147 13.07 4.87 -5.81
C ILE A 147 11.59 4.46 -5.79
N PHE A 148 11.31 3.17 -5.58
CA PHE A 148 9.94 2.67 -5.39
C PHE A 148 9.21 3.42 -4.27
N GLY A 149 9.86 3.57 -3.11
CA GLY A 149 9.28 4.28 -1.97
C GLY A 149 8.98 5.74 -2.29
N VAL A 150 9.87 6.43 -3.04
CA VAL A 150 9.63 7.82 -3.48
C VAL A 150 8.40 7.92 -4.39
N GLY A 151 8.24 7.03 -5.37
CA GLY A 151 7.05 6.95 -6.22
C GLY A 151 5.77 6.76 -5.41
N LYS A 152 5.80 5.90 -4.40
CA LYS A 152 4.65 5.67 -3.49
C LYS A 152 4.38 6.85 -2.56
N VAL A 153 5.41 7.56 -2.05
CA VAL A 153 5.25 8.81 -1.28
C VAL A 153 4.57 9.88 -2.13
N ALA A 154 5.01 10.07 -3.37
CA ALA A 154 4.40 11.04 -4.27
C ALA A 154 2.90 10.74 -4.49
N SER A 155 2.55 9.49 -4.72
CA SER A 155 1.16 9.04 -4.88
C SER A 155 0.34 9.24 -3.61
N ASP A 156 0.88 8.85 -2.46
CA ASP A 156 0.25 8.98 -1.14
C ASP A 156 -0.12 10.44 -0.84
N LEU A 157 0.83 11.36 -1.05
CA LEU A 157 0.59 12.79 -0.88
C LEU A 157 -0.40 13.35 -1.89
N MET A 158 -0.33 12.95 -3.16
CA MET A 158 -1.32 13.38 -4.16
C MET A 158 -2.74 12.94 -3.79
N VAL A 159 -2.94 11.70 -3.35
CA VAL A 159 -4.27 11.21 -2.96
C VAL A 159 -4.81 12.01 -1.77
N GLN A 160 -3.95 12.34 -0.78
CA GLN A 160 -4.35 13.21 0.34
C GLN A 160 -4.72 14.61 -0.15
N GLU A 161 -3.91 15.20 -1.03
CA GLU A 161 -4.12 16.54 -1.56
C GLU A 161 -5.42 16.63 -2.37
N TYR A 162 -5.70 15.63 -3.22
CA TYR A 162 -6.96 15.58 -3.96
C TYR A 162 -8.18 15.49 -3.03
N GLY A 163 -8.06 14.81 -1.91
CA GLY A 163 -9.09 14.81 -0.88
C GLY A 163 -9.23 16.15 -0.19
N LYS A 164 -8.14 16.72 0.29
CA LYS A 164 -8.16 17.94 1.11
C LYS A 164 -8.43 19.21 0.28
N TYR A 165 -7.84 19.32 -0.90
CA TYR A 165 -7.93 20.51 -1.74
C TYR A 165 -9.13 20.50 -2.68
N PHE A 166 -9.42 19.36 -3.33
CA PHE A 166 -10.53 19.25 -4.28
C PHE A 166 -11.80 18.64 -3.67
N GLY A 167 -11.74 18.16 -2.43
CA GLY A 167 -12.91 17.60 -1.74
C GLY A 167 -13.31 16.19 -2.20
N LEU A 168 -12.42 15.47 -2.91
CA LEU A 168 -12.68 14.09 -3.29
C LEU A 168 -12.70 13.17 -2.05
N LYS A 169 -13.55 12.17 -2.08
CA LYS A 169 -13.64 11.15 -1.01
C LYS A 169 -12.48 10.16 -1.14
N THR A 170 -11.28 10.53 -0.67
CA THR A 170 -10.07 9.74 -0.83
C THR A 170 -9.56 9.16 0.47
N GLY A 171 -9.19 7.87 0.46
CA GLY A 171 -8.54 7.16 1.56
C GLY A 171 -7.22 6.53 1.14
N VAL A 172 -6.18 6.74 1.92
CA VAL A 172 -4.85 6.16 1.74
C VAL A 172 -4.66 5.05 2.76
N PHE A 173 -4.38 3.83 2.30
CA PHE A 173 -4.17 2.66 3.15
C PHE A 173 -2.72 2.20 3.04
N ARG A 174 -1.91 2.50 4.08
CA ARG A 174 -0.48 2.18 4.15
C ARG A 174 -0.30 0.78 4.69
N GLY A 175 -0.27 -0.19 3.78
CA GLY A 175 -0.10 -1.60 4.13
C GLY A 175 1.35 -1.98 4.42
N GLY A 176 1.51 -2.89 5.37
CA GLY A 176 2.73 -3.63 5.62
C GLY A 176 2.84 -4.86 4.72
N CYS A 177 2.86 -6.05 5.30
CA CYS A 177 2.87 -7.31 4.57
C CYS A 177 1.43 -7.81 4.37
N LEU A 178 0.88 -7.59 3.19
CA LEU A 178 -0.45 -8.08 2.85
C LEU A 178 -0.36 -9.60 2.56
N THR A 179 -1.23 -10.38 3.18
CA THR A 179 -1.26 -11.83 3.03
C THR A 179 -2.67 -12.32 2.69
N GLY A 180 -2.80 -13.60 2.41
CA GLY A 180 -4.10 -14.20 2.15
C GLY A 180 -3.99 -15.46 1.32
N PRO A 181 -5.09 -16.21 1.14
CA PRO A 181 -5.08 -17.54 0.50
C PRO A 181 -4.70 -17.48 -1.00
N ALA A 182 -4.89 -16.34 -1.66
CA ALA A 182 -4.52 -16.15 -3.06
C ALA A 182 -3.13 -15.49 -3.24
N HIS A 183 -2.36 -15.28 -2.15
CA HIS A 183 -1.07 -14.62 -2.22
C HIS A 183 0.02 -15.58 -2.69
N SER A 184 0.63 -15.30 -3.83
CA SER A 184 1.80 -16.02 -4.35
C SER A 184 3.08 -15.48 -3.73
N GLY A 185 3.66 -16.20 -2.77
CA GLY A 185 4.94 -15.85 -2.16
C GLY A 185 6.14 -16.28 -3.00
N ALA A 186 7.15 -15.41 -3.08
CA ALA A 186 8.47 -15.67 -3.64
C ALA A 186 9.54 -15.29 -2.62
N GLU A 187 10.77 -15.76 -2.81
CA GLU A 187 11.86 -15.61 -1.83
C GLU A 187 12.07 -14.15 -1.38
N LEU A 188 11.97 -13.20 -2.28
CA LEU A 188 12.18 -11.77 -2.00
C LEU A 188 10.87 -10.96 -1.89
N HIS A 189 9.72 -11.62 -2.04
CA HIS A 189 8.42 -10.95 -1.99
C HIS A 189 7.32 -11.88 -1.44
N GLY A 190 6.61 -11.43 -0.39
CA GLY A 190 5.57 -12.24 0.24
C GLY A 190 6.13 -13.31 1.17
N PHE A 191 6.98 -12.89 2.10
CA PHE A 191 7.78 -13.77 2.96
C PHE A 191 6.95 -14.85 3.67
N LEU A 192 5.75 -14.53 4.17
CA LEU A 192 4.94 -15.48 4.93
C LEU A 192 4.44 -16.64 4.04
N SER A 193 3.91 -16.33 2.86
CA SER A 193 3.48 -17.35 1.91
C SER A 193 4.65 -18.19 1.41
N TYR A 194 5.82 -17.56 1.19
CA TYR A 194 7.03 -18.29 0.80
C TYR A 194 7.58 -19.18 1.94
N LEU A 195 7.54 -18.71 3.18
CA LEU A 195 7.92 -19.49 4.36
C LEU A 195 7.06 -20.77 4.47
N VAL A 196 5.73 -20.61 4.34
CA VAL A 196 4.80 -21.76 4.36
C VAL A 196 5.10 -22.71 3.19
N LEU A 197 5.35 -22.19 1.99
CA LEU A 197 5.72 -23.00 0.82
C LEU A 197 7.00 -23.78 1.06
N CYS A 198 8.02 -23.16 1.63
CA CYS A 198 9.28 -23.83 2.00
C CYS A 198 9.04 -24.94 3.04
N ALA A 199 8.28 -24.64 4.09
CA ALA A 199 7.98 -25.60 5.16
C ALA A 199 7.23 -26.83 4.64
N VAL A 200 6.18 -26.63 3.84
CA VAL A 200 5.39 -27.74 3.25
C VAL A 200 6.23 -28.61 2.30
N ASN A 201 7.18 -28.02 1.59
CA ASN A 201 8.05 -28.72 0.65
C ASN A 201 9.39 -29.18 1.24
N ASN A 202 9.60 -29.05 2.56
CA ASN A 202 10.87 -29.34 3.24
C ASN A 202 12.07 -28.63 2.60
N LYS A 203 11.89 -27.39 2.14
CA LYS A 203 12.95 -26.55 1.56
C LYS A 203 13.53 -25.63 2.62
N PRO A 204 14.84 -25.33 2.56
CA PRO A 204 15.44 -24.31 3.42
C PRO A 204 14.75 -22.95 3.21
N TYR A 205 14.57 -22.23 4.31
CA TYR A 205 14.12 -20.84 4.29
C TYR A 205 15.19 -19.93 4.92
N THR A 206 15.58 -18.86 4.23
CA THR A 206 16.60 -17.92 4.70
C THR A 206 15.93 -16.68 5.31
N ILE A 207 16.26 -16.36 6.56
CA ILE A 207 15.85 -15.13 7.22
C ILE A 207 16.95 -14.08 7.00
N PHE A 208 16.61 -12.96 6.34
CA PHE A 208 17.57 -11.92 5.99
C PHE A 208 17.62 -10.81 7.05
N GLY A 209 18.83 -10.55 7.58
CA GLY A 209 19.14 -9.42 8.43
C GLY A 209 18.57 -9.48 9.85
N TYR A 210 18.80 -8.44 10.61
CA TYR A 210 18.30 -8.21 11.98
C TYR A 210 18.54 -9.38 12.96
N LYS A 211 19.58 -10.15 12.76
CA LYS A 211 19.90 -11.38 13.54
C LYS A 211 18.76 -12.43 13.53
N GLY A 212 17.96 -12.45 12.48
CA GLY A 212 16.80 -13.32 12.39
C GLY A 212 15.58 -12.90 13.24
N LYS A 213 15.63 -11.74 13.90
CA LYS A 213 14.59 -11.25 14.84
C LYS A 213 13.73 -10.14 14.26
N GLN A 214 13.45 -10.20 12.96
CA GLN A 214 12.65 -9.19 12.28
C GLN A 214 11.25 -9.10 12.87
N VAL A 215 10.74 -7.87 13.01
CA VAL A 215 9.35 -7.57 13.32
C VAL A 215 8.68 -7.07 12.04
N ARG A 216 7.55 -7.67 11.69
CA ARG A 216 6.78 -7.35 10.49
C ARG A 216 5.32 -7.16 10.85
N ASP A 217 4.74 -6.20 10.20
CA ASP A 217 3.31 -5.95 10.22
C ASP A 217 2.63 -6.80 9.14
N ASN A 218 1.67 -7.62 9.53
CA ASN A 218 0.98 -8.54 8.63
C ASN A 218 -0.52 -8.34 8.75
N ILE A 219 -1.18 -8.16 7.61
CA ILE A 219 -2.64 -8.10 7.54
C ILE A 219 -3.17 -9.13 6.56
N HIS A 220 -4.26 -9.79 6.92
CA HIS A 220 -4.96 -10.70 6.02
C HIS A 220 -5.82 -9.92 5.02
N SER A 221 -5.88 -10.37 3.78
CA SER A 221 -6.64 -9.71 2.70
C SER A 221 -8.13 -9.51 3.04
N TYR A 222 -8.71 -10.39 3.83
CA TYR A 222 -10.09 -10.26 4.31
C TYR A 222 -10.26 -9.02 5.20
N ASP A 223 -9.33 -8.79 6.14
CA ASP A 223 -9.37 -7.64 7.05
C ASP A 223 -9.15 -6.33 6.28
N LEU A 224 -8.24 -6.36 5.29
CA LEU A 224 -8.01 -5.21 4.41
C LEU A 224 -9.27 -4.84 3.62
N ILE A 225 -9.96 -5.83 3.05
CA ILE A 225 -11.22 -5.59 2.31
C ILE A 225 -12.32 -5.07 3.22
N ASN A 226 -12.40 -5.57 4.45
CA ASN A 226 -13.34 -5.02 5.45
C ASN A 226 -13.04 -3.54 5.75
N ALA A 227 -11.77 -3.17 5.91
CA ALA A 227 -11.38 -1.78 6.10
C ALA A 227 -11.78 -0.90 4.91
N PHE A 228 -11.59 -1.38 3.67
CA PHE A 228 -12.04 -0.69 2.46
C PHE A 228 -13.57 -0.50 2.45
N ASN A 229 -14.32 -1.53 2.84
CA ASN A 229 -15.78 -1.46 2.91
C ASN A 229 -16.25 -0.45 3.97
N PHE A 230 -15.65 -0.45 5.16
CA PHE A 230 -15.97 0.56 6.19
C PHE A 230 -15.68 1.99 5.72
N PHE A 231 -14.57 2.19 4.99
CA PHE A 231 -14.27 3.49 4.41
C PHE A 231 -15.26 3.87 3.31
N TYR A 232 -15.64 2.92 2.44
CA TYR A 232 -16.62 3.15 1.39
C TYR A 232 -18.00 3.55 1.94
N GLU A 233 -18.44 2.92 3.02
CA GLU A 233 -19.72 3.24 3.68
C GLU A 233 -19.70 4.61 4.37
N ASN A 234 -18.54 5.05 4.88
CA ASN A 234 -18.39 6.32 5.60
C ASN A 234 -17.14 7.07 5.11
N PRO A 235 -17.10 7.52 3.85
CA PRO A 235 -15.92 8.12 3.26
C PRO A 235 -15.61 9.49 3.84
N ARG A 236 -14.32 9.80 3.87
CA ARG A 236 -13.77 11.10 4.27
C ARG A 236 -12.84 11.61 3.17
N CYS A 237 -12.35 12.84 3.31
CA CYS A 237 -11.52 13.49 2.31
C CYS A 237 -10.06 13.54 2.76
N GLY A 238 -9.18 12.80 2.11
CA GLY A 238 -7.74 12.82 2.33
C GLY A 238 -7.26 12.15 3.61
N GLU A 239 -7.95 11.13 4.09
CA GLU A 239 -7.58 10.37 5.28
C GLU A 239 -6.54 9.30 5.02
N VAL A 240 -5.73 9.02 6.03
CA VAL A 240 -4.62 8.05 5.99
C VAL A 240 -4.76 7.04 7.10
N TYR A 241 -4.52 5.79 6.79
CA TYR A 241 -4.60 4.66 7.73
C TYR A 241 -3.40 3.74 7.57
N ASN A 242 -2.76 3.39 8.68
CA ASN A 242 -1.83 2.26 8.74
C ASN A 242 -2.63 0.96 8.86
N MET A 243 -2.22 -0.06 8.12
CA MET A 243 -2.94 -1.32 8.01
C MET A 243 -2.08 -2.51 8.42
#